data_91874a7444b5114ab76137f2691241f9
#
_entry.id   91874a7444b5114ab76137f2691241f9
#
_cell.length_a   1.000
_cell.length_b   1.000
_cell.length_c   1.000
_cell.angle_alpha   90.00
_cell.angle_beta   90.00
_cell.angle_gamma   90.00
#
_symmetry.space_group_name_H-M   'P 1'
#
loop_
_entity.id
_entity.type
_entity.pdbx_description
1 polymer ?
#
loop_
_entity_poly.entity_id
_entity_poly.type
_entity_poly.pdbx_seq_one_letter_code
_entity_poly.pdbx_strand_id
1 'polypeptide(L)' 'MSREAHLTRRELEILALVAEGMTNAEIGARLWISSGTVRRHLENAFSKLEVHTRTGAVRAAFG' A
#
# COMPACT_ATOMS: atom_id res chain seq x y z
N MET A 1 -7.30 12.53 -14.92
CA MET A 1 -7.31 12.37 -14.55
C MET A 1 -7.60 11.95 -13.88
N SER A 2 -7.57 11.74 -13.54
CA SER A 2 -7.75 11.24 -13.00
C SER A 2 -8.39 10.99 -12.15
N ARG A 3 -9.13 10.49 -11.93
CA ARG A 3 -9.54 10.10 -11.05
C ARG A 3 -8.86 9.52 -10.34
N GLU A 4 -8.21 9.75 -10.26
CA GLU A 4 -7.52 9.06 -9.78
C GLU A 4 -7.46 8.72 -8.61
N ALA A 5 -6.83 7.88 -8.33
CA ALA A 5 -6.72 7.41 -7.03
C ALA A 5 -6.09 8.44 -6.16
N HIS A 6 -6.77 8.85 -5.13
CA HIS A 6 -6.23 9.77 -4.17
C HIS A 6 -5.72 8.95 -2.99
N LEU A 7 -4.51 8.45 -3.11
CA LEU A 7 -3.91 7.68 -2.04
C LEU A 7 -3.58 8.57 -0.86
N THR A 8 -3.85 8.09 0.34
CA THR A 8 -3.48 8.83 1.53
C THR A 8 -1.97 8.74 1.72
N ARG A 9 -1.42 9.64 2.55
CA ARG A 9 -0.01 9.59 2.88
C ARG A 9 0.37 8.24 3.49
N ARG A 10 -0.46 7.71 4.38
CA ARG A 10 -0.18 6.42 5.00
C ARG A 10 -0.18 5.30 3.98
N GLU A 11 -1.12 5.34 3.02
CA GLU A 11 -1.15 4.34 1.96
C GLU A 11 0.11 4.39 1.12
N LEU A 12 0.58 5.59 0.78
CA LEU A 12 1.82 5.73 0.03
C LEU A 12 3.03 5.24 0.82
N GLU A 13 3.08 5.53 2.12
CA GLU A 13 4.17 5.04 2.98
C GLU A 13 4.21 3.52 2.98
N ILE A 14 3.05 2.91 3.12
CA ILE A 14 2.97 1.45 3.16
C ILE A 14 3.37 0.86 1.82
N LEU A 15 2.89 1.44 0.71
CA LEU A 15 3.25 0.95 -0.62
C LEU A 15 4.75 1.09 -0.87
N ALA A 16 5.38 2.14 -0.36
CA ALA A 16 6.82 2.30 -0.51
C ALA A 16 7.57 1.17 0.20
N LEU A 17 7.09 0.77 1.38
CA LEU A 17 7.71 -0.33 2.13
C LEU A 17 7.45 -1.67 1.45
N VAL A 18 6.28 -1.84 0.85
CA VAL A 18 6.00 -3.02 0.02
C VAL A 18 7.00 -3.09 -1.14
N ALA A 19 7.29 -1.94 -1.74
CA ALA A 19 8.25 -1.88 -2.85
C ALA A 19 9.64 -2.30 -2.41
N GLU A 20 9.96 -2.12 -1.12
CA GLU A 20 11.24 -2.56 -0.56
C GLU A 20 11.25 -4.04 -0.20
N GLY A 21 10.14 -4.73 -0.41
CA GLY A 21 10.06 -6.17 -0.15
C GLY A 21 9.64 -6.54 1.26
N MET A 22 9.13 -5.59 2.04
CA MET A 22 8.74 -5.87 3.42
C MET A 22 7.40 -6.58 3.47
N THR A 23 7.28 -7.50 4.44
CA THR A 23 6.01 -8.17 4.71
C THR A 23 5.10 -7.24 5.51
N ASN A 24 3.81 -7.58 5.58
CA ASN A 24 2.87 -6.79 6.37
C ASN A 24 3.29 -6.72 7.84
N ALA A 25 3.83 -7.82 8.38
CA ALA A 25 4.30 -7.83 9.76
C ALA A 25 5.47 -6.88 9.96
N GLU A 26 6.40 -6.86 9.00
CA GLU A 26 7.55 -5.98 9.06
C GLU A 26 7.13 -4.52 8.93
N ILE A 27 6.20 -4.25 8.04
CA ILE A 27 5.67 -2.90 7.88
C ILE A 27 4.98 -2.43 9.15
N GLY A 28 4.16 -3.31 9.73
CA GLY A 28 3.47 -2.99 10.96
C GLY A 28 4.42 -2.66 12.08
N ALA A 29 5.49 -3.44 12.21
CA ALA A 29 6.53 -3.18 13.22
C ALA A 29 7.20 -1.83 12.97
N ARG A 30 7.49 -1.53 11.72
CA ARG A 30 8.14 -0.27 11.35
C ARG A 30 7.25 0.93 11.68
N LEU A 31 5.96 0.81 11.44
CA LEU A 31 5.04 1.93 11.58
C LEU A 31 4.24 1.93 12.87
N TRP A 32 4.51 0.95 13.76
CA TRP A 32 3.85 0.83 15.07
C TRP A 32 2.35 0.59 14.94
N ILE A 33 1.96 -0.22 13.94
CA ILE A 33 0.57 -0.62 13.75
C ILE A 33 0.54 -2.14 13.54
N SER A 34 -0.63 -2.74 13.69
CA SER A 34 -0.76 -4.19 13.51
C SER A 34 -0.65 -4.54 12.04
N SER A 35 -0.28 -5.81 11.76
CA SER A 35 -0.27 -6.29 10.38
C SER A 35 -1.67 -6.27 9.77
N GLY A 36 -2.70 -6.45 10.59
CA GLY A 36 -4.08 -6.34 10.12
C GLY A 36 -4.41 -4.93 9.66
N THR A 37 -3.90 -3.93 10.37
CA THR A 37 -4.09 -2.54 9.96
C THR A 37 -3.35 -2.25 8.66
N VAL A 38 -2.13 -2.79 8.51
CA VAL A 38 -1.38 -2.67 7.26
C VAL A 38 -2.19 -3.25 6.12
N ARG A 39 -2.73 -4.46 6.33
CA ARG A 39 -3.53 -5.13 5.31
C ARG A 39 -4.73 -4.30 4.91
N ARG A 40 -5.41 -3.68 5.88
CA ARG A 40 -6.56 -2.84 5.58
C ARG A 40 -6.18 -1.65 4.73
N HIS A 41 -5.06 -0.99 5.05
CA HIS A 41 -4.56 0.11 4.22
C HIS A 41 -4.26 -0.36 2.81
N LEU A 42 -3.68 -1.56 2.68
CA LEU A 42 -3.36 -2.09 1.36
C LEU A 42 -4.62 -2.43 0.57
N GLU A 43 -5.64 -3.00 1.23
CA GLU A 43 -6.90 -3.29 0.56
C GLU A 43 -7.52 -2.01 0.00
N ASN A 44 -7.49 -0.95 0.79
CA ASN A 44 -8.01 0.34 0.34
C ASN A 44 -7.20 0.89 -0.83
N ALA A 45 -5.88 0.80 -0.73
CA ALA A 45 -5.01 1.28 -1.80
C ALA A 45 -5.22 0.47 -3.09
N PHE A 46 -5.31 -0.86 -2.97
CA PHE A 46 -5.54 -1.72 -4.12
C PHE A 46 -6.85 -1.35 -4.81
N SER A 47 -7.89 -1.11 -4.02
CA SER A 47 -9.18 -0.71 -4.57
C SER A 47 -9.07 0.62 -5.31
N LYS A 48 -8.40 1.59 -4.73
CA LYS A 48 -8.22 2.90 -5.35
C LYS A 48 -7.42 2.82 -6.65
N LEU A 49 -6.42 1.95 -6.68
CA LEU A 49 -5.55 1.78 -7.85
C LEU A 49 -6.14 0.80 -8.85
N GLU A 50 -7.23 0.13 -8.50
CA GLU A 50 -7.88 -0.87 -9.34
C GLU A 50 -6.93 -2.00 -9.71
N VAL A 51 -6.18 -2.48 -8.72
CA VAL A 51 -5.23 -3.58 -8.89
C VAL A 51 -5.54 -4.67 -7.89
N HIS A 52 -4.99 -5.86 -8.14
CA HIS A 52 -5.28 -7.03 -7.30
C HIS A 52 -4.04 -7.68 -6.71
N THR A 53 -2.85 -7.15 -6.99
CA THR A 53 -1.61 -7.74 -6.49
C THR A 53 -0.72 -6.65 -5.92
N ARG A 54 0.19 -7.07 -5.02
CA ARG A 54 1.16 -6.15 -4.43
C ARG A 54 2.06 -5.55 -5.51
N THR A 55 2.53 -6.38 -6.44
CA THR A 55 3.35 -5.91 -7.54
C THR A 55 2.61 -4.90 -8.40
N GLY A 56 1.35 -5.21 -8.70
CA GLY A 56 0.51 -4.29 -9.47
C GLY A 56 0.33 -2.96 -8.77
N ALA A 57 0.16 -2.99 -7.44
CA ALA A 57 -0.03 -1.78 -6.67
C ALA A 57 1.23 -0.90 -6.67
N VAL A 58 2.39 -1.51 -6.49
CA VAL A 58 3.66 -0.79 -6.51
C VAL A 58 3.87 -0.14 -7.88
N ARG A 59 3.60 -0.90 -8.93
CA ARG A 59 3.75 -0.42 -10.28
C ARG A 59 2.80 0.74 -10.56
N ALA A 60 1.55 0.62 -10.14
CA ALA A 60 0.57 1.66 -10.35
C ALA A 60 0.90 2.92 -9.58
N ALA A 61 1.46 2.77 -8.38
CA ALA A 61 1.76 3.92 -7.52
C ALA A 61 3.07 4.62 -7.90
N PHE A 62 4.06 3.87 -8.32
CA PHE A 62 5.41 4.45 -8.52
C PHE A 62 5.95 4.29 -9.93
N GLY A 63 5.21 3.63 -10.78
CA GLY A 63 5.64 3.44 -12.15
C GLY A 63 6.62 2.32 -12.28
#